data_2d45413d77d49e10da450e106da2e75f
#
_entry.id   2d45413d77d49e10da450e106da2e75f
#
_cell.length_a   1.000
_cell.length_b   1.000
_cell.length_c   1.000
_cell.angle_alpha   90.00
_cell.angle_beta   90.00
_cell.angle_gamma   90.00
#
_symmetry.space_group_name_H-M   'P 1'
#
loop_
_entity.id
_entity.type
_entity.pdbx_description
1 polymer ?
#
loop_
_entity_poly.entity_id
_entity_poly.type
_entity_poly.pdbx_seq_one_letter_code
_entity_poly.pdbx_strand_id
1 'polypeptide(L)'
;MRHAYGPAMGEAAILTGDVGGTNVRFALAHVKDGAIRLSGAWKRPGADFRTFDAAIDAYLSGVKAKVTGASFGLAGAVANGRVEVLHRGWTVDVAKLKAKLGYERVVVVNDFFAMARSAPELGDQDLREISAGKADPDGSLAVGGPGT
;
A
#
# COMPACT_ATOMS: atom_id res chain seq x y z
N MET A 1 23.29 -0.12 9.30
CA MET A 1 23.36 -1.20 8.28
C MET A 1 22.08 -2.01 8.35
N ARG A 2 21.16 -1.81 7.43
CA ARG A 2 19.90 -2.59 7.37
C ARG A 2 20.23 -3.89 6.63
N HIS A 3 20.18 -5.01 7.34
CA HIS A 3 20.33 -6.32 6.73
C HIS A 3 19.12 -6.56 5.82
N ALA A 4 19.38 -6.62 4.52
CA ALA A 4 18.42 -7.10 3.55
C ALA A 4 18.25 -8.62 3.76
N TYR A 5 17.37 -9.00 4.69
CA TYR A 5 16.89 -10.37 4.74
C TYR A 5 15.89 -10.53 3.56
N GLY A 6 16.37 -11.17 2.51
CA GLY A 6 15.47 -11.69 1.50
C GLY A 6 14.50 -12.68 2.16
N PRO A 7 13.23 -12.72 1.71
CA PRO A 7 12.26 -13.66 2.27
C PRO A 7 12.76 -15.10 2.06
N ALA A 8 12.62 -15.94 3.07
CA ALA A 8 12.83 -17.36 2.93
C ALA A 8 11.89 -17.88 1.83
N MET A 9 12.39 -18.70 0.91
CA MET A 9 11.58 -19.28 -0.16
C MET A 9 10.45 -20.10 0.47
N GLY A 10 9.18 -19.67 0.24
CA GLY A 10 7.97 -20.33 0.72
C GLY A 10 7.13 -19.58 1.74
N GLU A 11 7.59 -18.45 2.27
CA GLU A 11 6.79 -17.64 3.19
C GLU A 11 5.69 -16.88 2.43
N ALA A 12 4.43 -17.00 2.92
CA ALA A 12 3.29 -16.32 2.32
C ALA A 12 3.46 -14.79 2.44
N ALA A 13 3.17 -14.08 1.37
CA ALA A 13 3.27 -12.65 1.31
C ALA A 13 1.93 -12.00 0.93
N ILE A 14 1.75 -10.76 1.34
CA ILE A 14 0.65 -9.89 0.94
C ILE A 14 1.21 -8.86 -0.03
N LEU A 15 0.64 -8.76 -1.23
CA LEU A 15 0.92 -7.66 -2.13
C LEU A 15 0.39 -6.36 -1.52
N THR A 16 1.27 -5.40 -1.29
CA THR A 16 0.85 -4.08 -0.81
C THR A 16 1.19 -3.00 -1.82
N GLY A 17 0.36 -1.97 -1.92
CA GLY A 17 0.57 -0.88 -2.86
C GLY A 17 0.06 0.46 -2.37
N ASP A 18 0.82 1.51 -2.73
CA ASP A 18 0.48 2.92 -2.62
C ASP A 18 0.42 3.51 -4.03
N VAL A 19 -0.76 3.95 -4.44
CA VAL A 19 -1.04 4.37 -5.81
C VAL A 19 -1.62 5.77 -5.82
N GLY A 20 -0.76 6.70 -6.13
CA GLY A 20 -1.13 8.10 -6.31
C GLY A 20 -1.34 8.50 -7.77
N GLY A 21 -1.68 9.76 -7.99
CA GLY A 21 -1.84 10.33 -9.33
C GLY A 21 -0.58 10.30 -10.19
N THR A 22 0.61 10.24 -9.60
CA THR A 22 1.89 10.31 -10.32
C THR A 22 2.63 8.97 -10.32
N ASN A 23 2.69 8.32 -9.18
CA ASN A 23 3.51 7.13 -8.99
C ASN A 23 2.67 5.95 -8.50
N VAL A 24 3.14 4.76 -8.87
CA VAL A 24 2.70 3.48 -8.33
C VAL A 24 3.86 2.89 -7.53
N ARG A 25 3.58 2.46 -6.31
CA ARG A 25 4.53 1.78 -5.44
C ARG A 25 3.95 0.45 -5.02
N PHE A 26 4.70 -0.62 -5.19
CA PHE A 26 4.35 -1.95 -4.71
C PHE A 26 5.46 -2.52 -3.85
N ALA A 27 5.08 -3.41 -2.94
CA ALA A 27 5.98 -4.23 -2.15
C ALA A 27 5.27 -5.52 -1.73
N LEU A 28 6.03 -6.46 -1.19
CA LEU A 28 5.50 -7.62 -0.50
C LEU A 28 5.61 -7.40 1.01
N ALA A 29 4.49 -7.52 1.70
CA ALA A 29 4.44 -7.49 3.16
C ALA A 29 4.44 -8.92 3.70
N HIS A 30 5.34 -9.20 4.62
CA HIS A 30 5.45 -10.45 5.36
C HIS A 30 5.09 -10.18 6.81
N VAL A 31 4.16 -10.95 7.36
CA VAL A 31 3.73 -10.80 8.76
C VAL A 31 4.26 -12.00 9.54
N LYS A 32 5.11 -11.73 10.54
CA LYS A 32 5.65 -12.75 11.42
C LYS A 32 5.68 -12.22 12.85
N ASP A 33 5.11 -12.97 13.79
CA ASP A 33 5.08 -12.64 15.22
C ASP A 33 4.55 -11.22 15.49
N GLY A 34 3.53 -10.80 14.74
CA GLY A 34 2.95 -9.45 14.82
C GLY A 34 3.76 -8.33 14.15
N ALA A 35 4.98 -8.60 13.70
CA ALA A 35 5.80 -7.63 12.99
C ALA A 35 5.58 -7.71 11.47
N ILE A 36 5.55 -6.55 10.83
CA ILE A 36 5.45 -6.43 9.36
C ILE A 36 6.83 -6.12 8.79
N ARG A 37 7.25 -6.90 7.80
CA ARG A 37 8.47 -6.64 7.02
C ARG A 37 8.12 -6.49 5.56
N LEU A 38 8.71 -5.48 4.92
CA LEU A 38 8.53 -5.25 3.49
C LEU A 38 9.74 -5.77 2.72
N SER A 39 9.47 -6.35 1.55
CA SER A 39 10.49 -6.77 0.58
C SER A 39 10.04 -6.45 -0.83
N GLY A 40 10.96 -6.49 -1.78
CA GLY A 40 10.66 -6.29 -3.19
C GLY A 40 10.04 -4.92 -3.51
N ALA A 41 10.43 -3.88 -2.76
CA ALA A 41 9.91 -2.54 -2.98
C ALA A 41 10.21 -2.06 -4.42
N TRP A 42 9.17 -1.57 -5.09
CA TRP A 42 9.19 -1.17 -6.48
C TRP A 42 8.39 0.13 -6.66
N LYS A 43 8.96 1.08 -7.40
CA LYS A 43 8.32 2.35 -7.73
C LYS A 43 8.44 2.61 -9.21
N ARG A 44 7.33 3.02 -9.85
CA ARG A 44 7.28 3.43 -11.26
C ARG A 44 6.36 4.62 -11.45
N PRO A 45 6.57 5.43 -12.50
CA PRO A 45 5.56 6.38 -12.95
C PRO A 45 4.29 5.63 -13.32
N GLY A 46 3.14 6.07 -12.85
CA GLY A 46 1.88 5.44 -13.24
C GLY A 46 1.58 5.64 -14.74
N ALA A 47 2.22 6.64 -15.41
CA ALA A 47 2.12 6.85 -16.85
C ALA A 47 2.65 5.69 -17.68
N ASP A 48 3.50 4.84 -17.11
CA ASP A 48 4.03 3.66 -17.78
C ASP A 48 2.95 2.58 -18.02
N PHE A 49 1.78 2.72 -17.37
CA PHE A 49 0.73 1.69 -17.39
C PHE A 49 -0.61 2.26 -17.84
N ARG A 50 -1.31 1.51 -18.70
CA ARG A 50 -2.65 1.90 -19.16
C ARG A 50 -3.73 1.71 -18.11
N THR A 51 -3.55 0.74 -17.21
CA THR A 51 -4.51 0.40 -16.16
C THR A 51 -3.79 0.02 -14.86
N PHE A 52 -4.50 0.06 -13.75
CA PHE A 52 -4.02 -0.43 -12.48
C PHE A 52 -3.64 -1.93 -12.55
N ASP A 53 -4.46 -2.71 -13.24
CA ASP A 53 -4.22 -4.14 -13.47
C ASP A 53 -2.90 -4.40 -14.21
N ALA A 54 -2.57 -3.59 -15.22
CA ALA A 54 -1.32 -3.72 -15.95
C ALA A 54 -0.10 -3.42 -15.06
N ALA A 55 -0.23 -2.47 -14.13
CA ALA A 55 0.83 -2.19 -13.16
C ALA A 55 1.05 -3.37 -12.18
N ILE A 56 -0.04 -3.97 -11.69
CA ILE A 56 0.03 -5.17 -10.82
C ILE A 56 0.69 -6.34 -11.58
N ASP A 57 0.27 -6.60 -12.81
CA ASP A 57 0.82 -7.70 -13.62
C ASP A 57 2.32 -7.51 -13.87
N ALA A 58 2.75 -6.29 -14.17
CA ALA A 58 4.15 -5.96 -14.35
C ALA A 58 4.98 -6.19 -13.09
N TYR A 59 4.46 -5.83 -11.91
CA TYR A 59 5.12 -6.10 -10.65
C TYR A 59 5.20 -7.60 -10.36
N LEU A 60 4.07 -8.30 -10.45
CA LEU A 60 3.98 -9.72 -10.12
C LEU A 60 4.80 -10.61 -11.04
N SER A 61 5.06 -10.19 -12.29
CA SER A 61 5.90 -10.94 -13.23
C SER A 61 7.33 -11.17 -12.73
N GLY A 62 7.84 -10.29 -11.84
CA GLY A 62 9.15 -10.42 -11.20
C GLY A 62 9.12 -11.08 -9.82
N VAL A 63 7.93 -11.39 -9.29
CA VAL A 63 7.75 -11.91 -7.93
C VAL A 63 7.82 -13.44 -7.94
N LYS A 64 8.71 -13.99 -7.09
CA LYS A 64 8.85 -15.45 -6.89
C LYS A 64 8.15 -15.95 -5.61
N ALA A 65 7.72 -15.03 -4.72
CA ALA A 65 7.06 -15.39 -3.48
C ALA A 65 5.60 -15.83 -3.73
N LYS A 66 5.08 -16.69 -2.87
CA LYS A 66 3.67 -17.06 -2.88
C LYS A 66 2.85 -15.91 -2.30
N VAL A 67 2.15 -15.16 -3.16
CA VAL A 67 1.24 -14.09 -2.74
C VAL A 67 -0.13 -14.68 -2.43
N THR A 68 -0.69 -14.37 -1.25
CA THR A 68 -1.97 -14.93 -0.76
C THR A 68 -3.04 -13.89 -0.51
N GLY A 69 -2.69 -12.62 -0.56
CA GLY A 69 -3.62 -11.51 -0.35
C GLY A 69 -3.08 -10.21 -0.93
N ALA A 70 -3.91 -9.19 -0.97
CA ALA A 70 -3.51 -7.87 -1.42
C ALA A 70 -4.14 -6.74 -0.60
N SER A 71 -3.41 -5.62 -0.44
CA SER A 71 -3.88 -4.41 0.22
C SER A 71 -3.35 -3.18 -0.51
N PHE A 72 -4.26 -2.29 -0.94
CA PHE A 72 -3.91 -1.11 -1.73
C PHE A 72 -4.49 0.16 -1.12
N GLY A 73 -3.64 1.18 -0.95
CA GLY A 73 -4.03 2.57 -0.73
C GLY A 73 -4.07 3.28 -2.08
N LEU A 74 -5.23 3.76 -2.49
CA LEU A 74 -5.43 4.45 -3.77
C LEU A 74 -5.83 5.90 -3.55
N ALA A 75 -5.21 6.82 -4.29
CA ALA A 75 -5.57 8.24 -4.27
C ALA A 75 -6.94 8.45 -4.92
N GLY A 76 -7.99 8.26 -4.16
CA GLY A 76 -9.38 8.41 -4.60
C GLY A 76 -10.37 7.98 -3.53
N ALA A 77 -11.62 8.40 -3.68
CA ALA A 77 -12.70 7.97 -2.79
C ALA A 77 -13.16 6.56 -3.16
N VAL A 78 -13.28 5.70 -2.14
CA VAL A 78 -13.88 4.38 -2.31
C VAL A 78 -15.40 4.52 -2.17
N ALA A 79 -16.12 4.34 -3.25
CA ALA A 79 -17.59 4.41 -3.27
C ALA A 79 -18.18 3.21 -4.03
N ASN A 80 -19.16 2.56 -3.46
CA ASN A 80 -19.87 1.43 -4.07
C ASN A 80 -18.93 0.33 -4.62
N GLY A 81 -17.82 0.04 -3.92
CA GLY A 81 -16.85 -0.96 -4.35
C GLY A 81 -15.97 -0.54 -5.53
N ARG A 82 -15.92 0.76 -5.85
CA ARG A 82 -15.11 1.33 -6.92
C ARG A 82 -14.26 2.49 -6.42
N VAL A 83 -13.12 2.69 -7.06
CA VAL A 83 -12.23 3.84 -6.84
C VAL A 83 -11.85 4.42 -8.18
N GLU A 84 -12.08 5.71 -8.36
CA GLU A 84 -11.49 6.47 -9.45
C GLU A 84 -10.18 7.07 -8.96
N VAL A 85 -9.06 6.60 -9.53
CA VAL A 85 -7.73 7.07 -9.14
C VAL A 85 -7.51 8.45 -9.73
N LEU A 86 -7.30 9.44 -8.86
CA LEU A 86 -7.13 10.84 -9.23
C LEU A 86 -5.99 11.02 -10.24
N HIS A 87 -6.23 11.88 -11.23
CA HIS A 87 -5.28 12.24 -12.29
C HIS A 87 -4.75 11.06 -13.13
N ARG A 88 -5.44 9.88 -13.09
CA ARG A 88 -5.03 8.68 -13.83
C ARG A 88 -6.05 8.19 -14.85
N GLY A 89 -7.31 8.52 -14.68
CA GLY A 89 -8.40 7.93 -15.46
C GLY A 89 -8.56 6.43 -15.24
N TRP A 90 -7.99 5.90 -14.16
CA TRP A 90 -8.17 4.50 -13.79
C TRP A 90 -9.37 4.35 -12.89
N THR A 91 -10.26 3.44 -13.26
CA THR A 91 -11.36 2.99 -12.40
C THR A 91 -11.02 1.58 -11.90
N VAL A 92 -10.88 1.42 -10.60
CA VAL A 92 -10.63 0.14 -9.95
C VAL A 92 -11.95 -0.38 -9.38
N ASP A 93 -12.42 -1.50 -9.93
CA ASP A 93 -13.58 -2.24 -9.40
C ASP A 93 -13.03 -3.35 -8.48
N VAL A 94 -13.31 -3.23 -7.18
CA VAL A 94 -12.73 -4.11 -6.16
C VAL A 94 -13.14 -5.57 -6.34
N ALA A 95 -14.38 -5.82 -6.77
CA ALA A 95 -14.87 -7.18 -7.00
C ALA A 95 -14.16 -7.83 -8.20
N LYS A 96 -13.99 -7.08 -9.29
CA LYS A 96 -13.24 -7.56 -10.47
C LYS A 96 -11.76 -7.77 -10.14
N LEU A 97 -11.16 -6.87 -9.38
CA LEU A 97 -9.77 -7.01 -8.94
C LEU A 97 -9.58 -8.26 -8.07
N LYS A 98 -10.49 -8.51 -7.14
CA LYS A 98 -10.47 -9.72 -6.31
C LYS A 98 -10.60 -10.98 -7.15
N ALA A 99 -11.53 -11.00 -8.10
CA ALA A 99 -11.71 -12.14 -9.01
C ALA A 99 -10.48 -12.38 -9.88
N LYS A 100 -9.86 -11.31 -10.41
CA LYS A 100 -8.63 -11.41 -11.22
C LYS A 100 -7.45 -11.97 -10.42
N LEU A 101 -7.22 -11.45 -9.20
CA LEU A 101 -6.09 -11.86 -8.38
C LEU A 101 -6.27 -13.27 -7.78
N GLY A 102 -7.52 -13.72 -7.63
CA GLY A 102 -7.82 -15.03 -7.04
C GLY A 102 -7.44 -15.15 -5.56
N TYR A 103 -7.18 -14.03 -4.87
CA TYR A 103 -6.82 -14.04 -3.47
C TYR A 103 -8.07 -14.02 -2.58
N GLU A 104 -8.01 -14.72 -1.48
CA GLU A 104 -9.11 -14.75 -0.51
C GLU A 104 -9.40 -13.36 0.06
N ARG A 105 -8.33 -12.60 0.36
CA ARG A 105 -8.42 -11.26 0.93
C ARG A 105 -7.79 -10.22 -0.01
N VAL A 106 -8.60 -9.31 -0.51
CA VAL A 106 -8.19 -8.12 -1.24
C VAL A 106 -8.84 -6.91 -0.57
N VAL A 107 -8.02 -5.98 -0.10
CA VAL A 107 -8.45 -4.76 0.58
C VAL A 107 -8.05 -3.57 -0.28
N VAL A 108 -8.98 -2.66 -0.51
CA VAL A 108 -8.73 -1.39 -1.19
C VAL A 108 -9.28 -0.28 -0.32
N VAL A 109 -8.45 0.69 0.01
CA VAL A 109 -8.80 1.85 0.83
C VAL A 109 -8.30 3.13 0.19
N ASN A 110 -8.78 4.26 0.66
CA ASN A 110 -8.19 5.54 0.32
C ASN A 110 -6.76 5.64 0.89
N ASP A 111 -5.84 6.29 0.18
CA ASP A 111 -4.42 6.43 0.56
C ASP A 111 -4.23 7.13 1.92
N PHE A 112 -4.97 8.21 2.20
CA PHE A 112 -4.93 8.88 3.52
C PHE A 112 -5.54 8.03 4.62
N PHE A 113 -6.55 7.22 4.32
CA PHE A 113 -7.04 6.24 5.29
C PHE A 113 -5.95 5.21 5.64
N ALA A 114 -5.22 4.71 4.64
CA ALA A 114 -4.09 3.81 4.87
C ALA A 114 -3.00 4.47 5.71
N MET A 115 -2.67 5.74 5.42
CA MET A 115 -1.71 6.53 6.18
C MET A 115 -2.16 6.71 7.64
N ALA A 116 -3.41 7.09 7.87
CA ALA A 116 -3.96 7.25 9.23
C ALA A 116 -3.92 5.94 10.03
N ARG A 117 -4.19 4.80 9.37
CA ARG A 117 -4.11 3.48 10.00
C ARG A 117 -2.70 3.03 10.31
N SER A 118 -1.70 3.53 9.58
CA SER A 118 -0.29 3.22 9.83
C SER A 118 0.37 4.13 10.87
N ALA A 119 -0.19 5.29 11.16
CA ALA A 119 0.42 6.27 12.05
C ALA A 119 0.76 5.72 13.45
N PRO A 120 -0.07 4.91 14.12
CA PRO A 120 0.27 4.32 15.42
C PRO A 120 1.41 3.29 15.39
N GLU A 121 1.76 2.77 14.19
CA GLU A 121 2.82 1.78 14.01
C GLU A 121 4.19 2.43 13.73
N LEU A 122 4.24 3.77 13.62
CA LEU A 122 5.48 4.50 13.37
C LEU A 122 6.28 4.61 14.67
N GLY A 123 7.58 4.33 14.59
CA GLY A 123 8.52 4.52 15.68
C GLY A 123 9.21 5.89 15.61
N ASP A 124 9.92 6.26 16.67
CA ASP A 124 10.61 7.56 16.77
C ASP A 124 11.57 7.80 15.57
N GLN A 125 12.15 6.75 15.00
CA GLN A 125 13.02 6.85 13.82
C GLN A 125 12.28 7.23 12.53
N ASP A 126 10.95 7.09 12.51
CA ASP A 126 10.09 7.39 11.36
C ASP A 126 9.44 8.77 11.49
N LEU A 127 9.58 9.40 12.65
CA LEU A 127 8.97 10.66 13.01
C LEU A 127 10.01 11.78 13.11
N ARG A 128 9.59 12.99 12.78
CA ARG A 128 10.33 14.23 13.04
C ARG A 128 9.41 15.21 13.72
N GLU A 129 9.75 15.60 14.94
CA GLU A 129 9.05 16.67 15.64
C GLU A 129 9.29 18.01 14.92
N ILE A 130 8.22 18.72 14.61
CA ILE A 130 8.25 20.04 14.00
C ILE A 130 7.99 21.12 15.03
N SER A 131 7.13 20.84 15.99
CA SER A 131 6.78 21.76 17.10
C SER A 131 6.56 20.97 18.36
N ALA A 132 7.17 21.43 19.45
CA ALA A 132 6.98 20.82 20.75
C ALA A 132 5.53 20.96 21.21
N GLY A 133 5.01 19.91 21.84
CA GLY A 133 3.66 19.90 22.40
C GLY A 133 3.53 18.81 23.47
N LYS A 134 2.43 18.86 24.19
CA LYS A 134 2.05 17.79 25.11
C LYS A 134 0.97 16.96 24.46
N ALA A 135 1.31 15.70 24.14
CA ALA A 135 0.34 14.76 23.60
C ALA A 135 -0.76 14.45 24.63
N ASP A 136 -1.99 14.43 24.16
CA ASP A 136 -3.13 13.89 24.91
C ASP A 136 -3.31 12.43 24.44
N PRO A 137 -3.10 11.43 25.31
CA PRO A 137 -3.21 10.03 24.93
C PRO A 137 -4.63 9.63 24.51
N ASP A 138 -5.66 10.36 24.96
CA ASP A 138 -7.06 10.14 24.61
C ASP A 138 -7.52 11.06 23.46
N GLY A 139 -6.61 11.89 22.95
CA GLY A 139 -6.89 12.83 21.87
C GLY A 139 -7.00 12.17 20.50
N SER A 140 -7.67 12.86 19.58
CA SER A 140 -7.74 12.43 18.18
C SER A 140 -6.45 12.75 17.45
N LEU A 141 -5.95 11.78 16.66
CA LEU A 141 -4.83 11.99 15.76
C LEU A 141 -5.33 12.52 14.43
N ALA A 142 -4.85 13.69 14.02
CA ALA A 142 -5.08 14.23 12.68
C ALA A 142 -3.91 13.86 11.75
N VAL A 143 -4.22 13.30 10.59
CA VAL A 143 -3.24 12.94 9.57
C VAL A 143 -3.52 13.74 8.32
N GLY A 144 -2.50 14.39 7.79
CA GLY A 144 -2.60 15.20 6.59
C GLY A 144 -1.29 15.21 5.81
N GLY A 145 -1.35 15.60 4.56
CA GLY A 145 -0.19 15.76 3.69
C GLY A 145 -0.50 16.65 2.50
N PRO A 146 0.48 17.41 2.01
CA PRO A 146 0.30 18.17 0.77
C PRO A 146 0.13 17.20 -0.40
N GLY A 147 -0.93 17.40 -1.18
CA GLY A 147 -1.15 16.69 -2.44
C GLY A 147 -0.38 17.33 -3.61
N THR A 148 -0.31 16.63 -4.72
CA THR A 148 0.22 17.15 -5.99
C THR A 148 -0.90 17.44 -6.96
#